data_58dfe53b26cdf0b00d9cf882e57c2e5b
#
_entry.id   58dfe53b26cdf0b00d9cf882e57c2e5b
#
_cell.length_a   1.000
_cell.length_b   1.000
_cell.length_c   1.000
_cell.angle_alpha   90.00
_cell.angle_beta   90.00
_cell.angle_gamma   90.00
#
_symmetry.space_group_name_H-M   'P 1'
#
loop_
_entity.id
_entity.type
_entity.pdbx_description
1 polymer ?
#
loop_
_entity_poly.entity_id
_entity_poly.type
_entity_poly.pdbx_seq_one_letter_code
_entity_poly.pdbx_strand_id
1 'polypeptide(L)'
;HWRRDTSGKKFLDPHSRSCTGFIARVTKEKFGYDPADLSELVQWADIIDGAQYPDAKTAVELAAPAMQLTLVIEGVKGSGMVERIIRYMRRMSLAEIISRPDVQAEYQPLYQRHLRSIDIIRERAACQNGVVFFDLVDYDLEGYNKFIPYHLFPASVYSVSVSKSSFRTKVSVGSNPWAPVQPRHNLATICERYGGGGHARVGAISFGLDAVEQARAVARQIVEELQK
;
A
#
# COMPACT_ATOMS: atom_id res chain seq x y z
N HIS A 1 17.99 12.98 6.89
CA HIS A 1 18.82 13.71 7.88
C HIS A 1 17.90 14.29 8.95
N TRP A 2 17.66 13.49 9.98
CA TRP A 2 16.84 13.90 11.11
C TRP A 2 17.70 14.72 12.06
N ARG A 3 17.46 16.02 12.13
CA ARG A 3 18.04 16.84 13.18
C ARG A 3 17.33 16.52 14.48
N ARG A 4 18.05 16.05 15.49
CA ARG A 4 17.50 15.94 16.85
C ARG A 4 17.15 17.34 17.34
N ASP A 5 15.85 17.58 17.55
CA ASP A 5 15.41 18.80 18.19
C ASP A 5 15.36 18.57 19.71
N THR A 6 16.20 19.31 20.43
CA THR A 6 16.25 19.27 21.89
C THR A 6 15.29 20.26 22.55
N SER A 7 14.54 21.04 21.75
CA SER A 7 13.58 22.04 22.27
C SER A 7 12.33 21.44 22.93
N GLY A 8 12.12 20.13 22.83
CA GLY A 8 10.95 19.43 23.34
C GLY A 8 9.67 19.62 22.50
N LYS A 9 9.78 20.20 21.31
CA LYS A 9 8.65 20.43 20.38
C LYS A 9 8.61 19.44 19.22
N LYS A 10 9.67 18.65 19.03
CA LYS A 10 9.74 17.61 18.01
C LYS A 10 9.96 16.26 18.67
N PHE A 11 9.21 15.29 18.23
CA PHE A 11 9.22 13.93 18.76
C PHE A 11 9.57 12.95 17.65
N LEU A 12 10.33 11.92 17.97
CA LEU A 12 10.69 10.84 17.05
C LEU A 12 10.69 9.52 17.81
N ASP A 13 9.99 8.55 17.27
CA ASP A 13 10.08 7.15 17.69
C ASP A 13 10.08 6.24 16.45
N PRO A 14 11.24 5.67 16.10
CA PRO A 14 11.35 4.79 14.93
C PRO A 14 10.63 3.44 15.10
N HIS A 15 10.17 3.11 16.30
CA HIS A 15 9.46 1.87 16.61
C HIS A 15 7.94 2.04 16.58
N SER A 16 7.42 3.25 16.39
CA SER A 16 5.98 3.48 16.24
C SER A 16 5.47 2.89 14.93
N ARG A 17 4.32 2.21 14.99
CA ARG A 17 3.70 1.54 13.83
C ARG A 17 3.15 2.53 12.82
N SER A 18 2.54 3.61 13.32
CA SER A 18 2.03 4.71 12.50
C SER A 18 2.39 6.07 13.10
N CYS A 19 2.38 7.10 12.26
CA CYS A 19 2.47 8.48 12.73
C CYS A 19 1.26 8.85 13.59
N THR A 20 0.07 8.38 13.23
CA THR A 20 -1.18 8.62 13.99
C THR A 20 -1.11 8.03 15.39
N GLY A 21 -0.71 6.77 15.54
CA GLY A 21 -0.51 6.11 16.83
C GLY A 21 0.56 6.80 17.67
N PHE A 22 1.64 7.25 17.05
CA PHE A 22 2.69 8.01 17.72
C PHE A 22 2.17 9.35 18.25
N ILE A 23 1.45 10.12 17.44
CA ILE A 23 0.85 11.40 17.87
C ILE A 23 -0.13 11.17 19.02
N ALA A 24 -1.01 10.17 18.92
CA ALA A 24 -1.96 9.84 19.99
C ALA A 24 -1.25 9.55 21.34
N ARG A 25 -0.15 8.81 21.31
CA ARG A 25 0.65 8.54 22.51
C ARG A 25 1.32 9.80 23.05
N VAL A 26 1.96 10.60 22.19
CA VAL A 26 2.63 11.85 22.60
C VAL A 26 1.63 12.84 23.20
N THR A 27 0.45 12.99 22.61
CA THR A 27 -0.59 13.90 23.13
C THR A 27 -1.07 13.49 24.50
N LYS A 28 -1.22 12.18 24.75
CA LYS A 28 -1.57 11.65 26.06
C LYS A 28 -0.46 11.86 27.09
N GLU A 29 0.77 11.48 26.76
CA GLU A 29 1.89 11.47 27.70
C GLU A 29 2.45 12.88 28.01
N LYS A 30 2.47 13.77 27.02
CA LYS A 30 3.12 15.09 27.14
C LYS A 30 2.16 16.26 27.30
N PHE A 31 0.93 16.12 26.81
CA PHE A 31 -0.04 17.22 26.78
C PHE A 31 -1.33 16.92 27.56
N GLY A 32 -1.46 15.74 28.18
CA GLY A 32 -2.61 15.36 29.02
C GLY A 32 -3.92 15.18 28.24
N TYR A 33 -3.89 15.13 26.90
CA TYR A 33 -5.05 14.84 26.08
C TYR A 33 -5.20 13.32 25.89
N ASP A 34 -6.34 12.77 26.29
CA ASP A 34 -6.64 11.35 26.05
C ASP A 34 -7.45 11.19 24.75
N PRO A 35 -6.88 10.60 23.70
CA PRO A 35 -7.55 10.37 22.42
C PRO A 35 -8.42 9.10 22.42
N ALA A 36 -9.07 8.76 23.52
CA ALA A 36 -9.89 7.54 23.65
C ALA A 36 -11.05 7.51 22.63
N ASP A 37 -11.62 8.66 22.29
CA ASP A 37 -12.63 8.85 21.25
C ASP A 37 -12.12 8.60 19.83
N LEU A 38 -10.80 8.60 19.61
CA LEU A 38 -10.14 8.33 18.35
C LEU A 38 -9.51 6.94 18.29
N SER A 39 -9.81 6.05 19.24
CA SER A 39 -9.15 4.74 19.37
C SER A 39 -9.31 3.86 18.13
N GLU A 40 -10.49 3.83 17.50
CA GLU A 40 -10.74 3.11 16.27
C GLU A 40 -9.86 3.65 15.11
N LEU A 41 -9.78 4.97 14.96
CA LEU A 41 -8.95 5.62 13.94
C LEU A 41 -7.47 5.29 14.14
N VAL A 42 -6.98 5.36 15.37
CA VAL A 42 -5.58 5.05 15.73
C VAL A 42 -5.26 3.59 15.44
N GLN A 43 -6.14 2.67 15.81
CA GLN A 43 -5.97 1.25 15.56
C GLN A 43 -5.88 0.93 14.06
N TRP A 44 -6.79 1.49 13.27
CA TRP A 44 -6.76 1.31 11.82
C TRP A 44 -5.55 1.96 11.15
N ALA A 45 -5.10 3.12 11.63
CA ALA A 45 -3.88 3.74 11.13
C ALA A 45 -2.65 2.85 11.37
N ASP A 46 -2.55 2.22 12.54
CA ASP A 46 -1.46 1.26 12.84
C ASP A 46 -1.50 0.03 11.94
N ILE A 47 -2.69 -0.49 11.62
CA ILE A 47 -2.88 -1.63 10.72
C ILE A 47 -2.48 -1.26 9.28
N ILE A 48 -2.96 -0.12 8.78
CA ILE A 48 -2.79 0.31 7.39
C ILE A 48 -1.34 0.72 7.11
N ASP A 49 -0.78 1.62 7.92
CA ASP A 49 0.60 2.11 7.76
C ASP A 49 1.63 1.00 7.96
N GLY A 50 1.39 0.13 8.96
CA GLY A 50 2.23 -1.01 9.27
C GLY A 50 2.02 -2.23 8.36
N ALA A 51 1.04 -2.20 7.46
CA ALA A 51 0.59 -3.35 6.66
C ALA A 51 0.32 -4.60 7.53
N GLN A 52 -0.26 -4.40 8.72
CA GLN A 52 -0.50 -5.45 9.73
C GLN A 52 -1.90 -6.07 9.61
N TYR A 53 -2.37 -6.26 8.39
CA TYR A 53 -3.63 -6.97 8.15
C TYR A 53 -3.50 -8.44 8.55
N PRO A 54 -4.56 -9.07 9.09
CA PRO A 54 -4.52 -10.47 9.50
C PRO A 54 -4.25 -11.43 8.33
N ASP A 55 -4.73 -11.08 7.14
CA ASP A 55 -4.57 -11.86 5.91
C ASP A 55 -4.71 -10.97 4.65
N ALA A 56 -4.36 -11.55 3.50
CA ALA A 56 -4.46 -10.89 2.21
C ALA A 56 -5.92 -10.59 1.83
N LYS A 57 -6.87 -11.41 2.25
CA LYS A 57 -8.30 -11.22 2.00
C LYS A 57 -8.78 -9.92 2.63
N THR A 58 -8.49 -9.72 3.92
CA THR A 58 -8.83 -8.48 4.64
C THR A 58 -8.24 -7.25 3.95
N ALA A 59 -6.98 -7.33 3.49
CA ALA A 59 -6.31 -6.22 2.81
C ALA A 59 -6.90 -5.89 1.43
N VAL A 60 -7.60 -6.85 0.77
CA VAL A 60 -8.10 -6.71 -0.61
C VAL A 60 -9.61 -6.50 -0.66
N GLU A 61 -10.42 -7.13 0.19
CA GLU A 61 -11.89 -7.02 0.15
C GLU A 61 -12.42 -5.65 0.60
N LEU A 62 -11.62 -4.85 1.32
CA LEU A 62 -11.97 -3.50 1.77
C LEU A 62 -13.30 -3.45 2.55
N ALA A 63 -13.60 -4.48 3.34
CA ALA A 63 -14.89 -4.59 4.06
C ALA A 63 -15.00 -3.55 5.19
N ALA A 64 -13.90 -3.21 5.86
CA ALA A 64 -13.93 -2.27 6.97
C ALA A 64 -14.08 -0.81 6.51
N PRO A 65 -14.84 0.04 7.24
CA PRO A 65 -15.00 1.45 6.91
C PRO A 65 -13.69 2.21 6.72
N ALA A 66 -12.67 1.92 7.54
CA ALA A 66 -11.34 2.51 7.42
C ALA A 66 -10.68 2.19 6.08
N MET A 67 -10.81 0.94 5.60
CA MET A 67 -10.26 0.50 4.32
C MET A 67 -10.95 1.20 3.14
N GLN A 68 -12.26 1.37 3.22
CA GLN A 68 -13.05 2.09 2.22
C GLN A 68 -12.66 3.56 2.17
N LEU A 69 -12.50 4.20 3.33
CA LEU A 69 -12.03 5.59 3.42
C LEU A 69 -10.60 5.74 2.90
N THR A 70 -9.72 4.78 3.15
CA THR A 70 -8.36 4.79 2.60
C THR A 70 -8.39 4.77 1.08
N LEU A 71 -9.24 3.94 0.47
CA LEU A 71 -9.42 3.93 -0.99
C LEU A 71 -9.85 5.30 -1.52
N VAL A 72 -10.78 5.98 -0.84
CA VAL A 72 -11.20 7.35 -1.20
C VAL A 72 -10.04 8.32 -1.05
N ILE A 73 -9.36 8.35 0.10
CA ILE A 73 -8.27 9.30 0.39
C ILE A 73 -7.13 9.17 -0.62
N GLU A 74 -6.76 7.95 -1.00
CA GLU A 74 -5.72 7.69 -1.99
C GLU A 74 -6.15 8.00 -3.42
N GLY A 75 -7.44 7.84 -3.74
CA GLY A 75 -7.98 8.01 -5.08
C GLY A 75 -8.33 9.45 -5.46
N VAL A 76 -8.72 10.30 -4.49
CA VAL A 76 -9.25 11.64 -4.76
C VAL A 76 -8.22 12.75 -4.60
N LYS A 77 -7.26 12.83 -5.48
CA LYS A 77 -6.25 13.90 -5.44
C LYS A 77 -6.84 15.25 -5.87
N GLY A 78 -6.69 16.29 -5.01
CA GLY A 78 -7.03 17.66 -5.34
C GLY A 78 -8.52 18.04 -5.33
N SER A 79 -9.40 17.15 -4.87
CA SER A 79 -10.87 17.38 -4.88
C SER A 79 -11.43 18.11 -3.65
N GLY A 80 -10.62 18.42 -2.64
CA GLY A 80 -11.08 18.94 -1.34
C GLY A 80 -11.84 17.89 -0.49
N MET A 81 -11.95 16.64 -0.96
CA MET A 81 -12.63 15.56 -0.23
C MET A 81 -11.83 15.16 1.02
N VAL A 82 -10.50 15.13 0.96
CA VAL A 82 -9.65 14.79 2.10
C VAL A 82 -9.88 15.78 3.25
N GLU A 83 -9.95 17.09 2.96
CA GLU A 83 -10.24 18.11 3.96
C GLU A 83 -11.65 17.96 4.55
N ARG A 84 -12.64 17.52 3.76
CA ARG A 84 -13.98 17.22 4.26
C ARG A 84 -13.96 16.02 5.19
N ILE A 85 -13.29 14.93 4.80
CA ILE A 85 -13.15 13.72 5.63
C ILE A 85 -12.48 14.07 6.97
N ILE A 86 -11.41 14.87 6.97
CA ILE A 86 -10.75 15.33 8.21
C ILE A 86 -11.73 16.10 9.12
N ARG A 87 -12.60 16.95 8.54
CA ARG A 87 -13.62 17.65 9.33
C ARG A 87 -14.68 16.70 9.88
N TYR A 88 -15.08 15.69 9.12
CA TYR A 88 -16.02 14.66 9.59
C TYR A 88 -15.46 13.84 10.73
N MET A 89 -14.18 13.43 10.67
CA MET A 89 -13.49 12.67 11.72
C MET A 89 -13.50 13.34 13.11
N ARG A 90 -13.77 14.63 13.17
CA ARG A 90 -13.90 15.36 14.45
C ARG A 90 -15.19 15.02 15.20
N ARG A 91 -16.22 14.46 14.56
CA ARG A 91 -17.57 14.32 15.13
C ARG A 91 -18.30 13.05 14.71
N MET A 92 -17.72 12.25 13.84
CA MET A 92 -18.37 11.09 13.22
C MET A 92 -17.45 9.89 13.28
N SER A 93 -18.02 8.71 13.48
CA SER A 93 -17.30 7.44 13.32
C SER A 93 -16.92 7.19 11.86
N LEU A 94 -15.96 6.29 11.62
CA LEU A 94 -15.53 5.92 10.25
C LEU A 94 -16.71 5.33 9.45
N ALA A 95 -17.60 4.58 10.09
CA ALA A 95 -18.80 4.01 9.46
C ALA A 95 -19.80 5.09 9.03
N GLU A 96 -20.02 6.12 9.86
CA GLU A 96 -20.88 7.24 9.50
C GLU A 96 -20.27 8.05 8.35
N ILE A 97 -18.96 8.28 8.35
CA ILE A 97 -18.27 9.03 7.29
C ILE A 97 -18.40 8.33 5.95
N ILE A 98 -18.10 7.02 5.87
CA ILE A 98 -18.19 6.31 4.60
C ILE A 98 -19.64 6.23 4.08
N SER A 99 -20.63 6.26 4.97
CA SER A 99 -22.05 6.21 4.59
C SER A 99 -22.59 7.53 4.04
N ARG A 100 -21.83 8.62 4.11
CA ARG A 100 -22.25 9.92 3.59
C ARG A 100 -22.40 9.89 2.06
N PRO A 101 -23.46 10.51 1.50
CA PRO A 101 -23.67 10.53 0.05
C PRO A 101 -22.50 11.13 -0.74
N ASP A 102 -21.88 12.19 -0.23
CA ASP A 102 -20.74 12.85 -0.88
C ASP A 102 -19.47 11.98 -0.87
N VAL A 103 -19.26 11.17 0.16
CA VAL A 103 -18.14 10.21 0.25
C VAL A 103 -18.43 8.97 -0.60
N GLN A 104 -19.68 8.48 -0.59
CA GLN A 104 -20.10 7.34 -1.43
C GLN A 104 -19.99 7.63 -2.92
N ALA A 105 -20.28 8.87 -3.34
CA ALA A 105 -20.13 9.28 -4.74
C ALA A 105 -18.68 9.14 -5.25
N GLU A 106 -17.69 9.37 -4.38
CA GLU A 106 -16.28 9.16 -4.69
C GLU A 106 -15.86 7.68 -4.54
N TYR A 107 -16.38 7.00 -3.52
CA TYR A 107 -16.05 5.61 -3.23
C TYR A 107 -16.46 4.65 -4.34
N GLN A 108 -17.69 4.75 -4.84
CA GLN A 108 -18.25 3.77 -5.78
C GLN A 108 -17.42 3.59 -7.07
N PRO A 109 -17.02 4.63 -7.80
CA PRO A 109 -16.19 4.47 -8.99
C PRO A 109 -14.81 3.91 -8.67
N LEU A 110 -14.21 4.29 -7.53
CA LEU A 110 -12.91 3.76 -7.08
C LEU A 110 -13.01 2.27 -6.72
N TYR A 111 -14.09 1.87 -6.08
CA TYR A 111 -14.32 0.47 -5.74
C TYR A 111 -14.54 -0.39 -6.99
N GLN A 112 -15.29 0.09 -7.98
CA GLN A 112 -15.43 -0.60 -9.27
C GLN A 112 -14.08 -0.74 -10.00
N ARG A 113 -13.24 0.31 -9.96
CA ARG A 113 -11.87 0.24 -10.49
C ARG A 113 -11.03 -0.79 -9.73
N HIS A 114 -11.17 -0.87 -8.42
CA HIS A 114 -10.48 -1.87 -7.59
C HIS A 114 -10.90 -3.29 -7.96
N LEU A 115 -12.20 -3.57 -8.10
CA LEU A 115 -12.70 -4.89 -8.54
C LEU A 115 -12.16 -5.26 -9.92
N ARG A 116 -12.19 -4.32 -10.87
CA ARG A 116 -11.60 -4.52 -12.20
C ARG A 116 -10.09 -4.83 -12.12
N SER A 117 -9.37 -4.20 -11.19
CA SER A 117 -7.94 -4.49 -10.99
C SER A 117 -7.72 -5.94 -10.54
N ILE A 118 -8.57 -6.46 -9.67
CA ILE A 118 -8.52 -7.87 -9.23
C ILE A 118 -8.72 -8.81 -10.42
N ASP A 119 -9.71 -8.54 -11.28
CA ASP A 119 -10.02 -9.39 -12.43
C ASP A 119 -8.89 -9.38 -13.45
N ILE A 120 -8.37 -8.20 -13.80
CA ILE A 120 -7.24 -8.09 -14.75
C ILE A 120 -6.00 -8.79 -14.19
N ILE A 121 -5.66 -8.60 -12.90
CA ILE A 121 -4.50 -9.28 -12.31
C ILE A 121 -4.74 -10.80 -12.28
N ARG A 122 -5.96 -11.28 -12.00
CA ARG A 122 -6.30 -12.71 -12.06
C ARG A 122 -6.06 -13.30 -13.45
N GLU A 123 -6.41 -12.58 -14.50
CA GLU A 123 -6.24 -13.02 -15.88
C GLU A 123 -4.77 -12.98 -16.34
N ARG A 124 -4.01 -12.00 -15.86
CA ARG A 124 -2.65 -11.72 -16.33
C ARG A 124 -1.55 -12.36 -15.49
N ALA A 125 -1.84 -12.74 -14.25
CA ALA A 125 -0.84 -13.25 -13.33
C ALA A 125 -0.61 -14.75 -13.50
N ALA A 126 0.66 -15.13 -13.46
CA ALA A 126 1.09 -16.52 -13.36
C ALA A 126 1.96 -16.70 -12.10
N CYS A 127 1.76 -17.80 -11.39
CA CYS A 127 2.58 -18.15 -10.23
C CYS A 127 3.42 -19.39 -10.55
N GLN A 128 4.73 -19.25 -10.46
CA GLN A 128 5.67 -20.35 -10.66
C GLN A 128 6.76 -20.30 -9.58
N ASN A 129 7.05 -21.44 -8.96
CA ASN A 129 8.07 -21.58 -7.89
C ASN A 129 7.95 -20.52 -6.78
N GLY A 130 6.71 -20.21 -6.36
CA GLY A 130 6.45 -19.25 -5.30
C GLY A 130 6.55 -17.76 -5.73
N VAL A 131 6.77 -17.45 -7.00
CA VAL A 131 6.84 -16.09 -7.53
C VAL A 131 5.63 -15.84 -8.44
N VAL A 132 4.84 -14.82 -8.12
CA VAL A 132 3.74 -14.31 -8.96
C VAL A 132 4.31 -13.25 -9.89
N PHE A 133 4.13 -13.42 -11.19
CA PHE A 133 4.48 -12.41 -12.20
C PHE A 133 3.26 -11.96 -12.98
N PHE A 134 3.15 -10.67 -13.26
CA PHE A 134 2.13 -10.09 -14.14
C PHE A 134 2.59 -8.78 -14.78
N ASP A 135 2.11 -8.55 -16.00
CA ASP A 135 2.39 -7.37 -16.82
C ASP A 135 1.10 -6.59 -17.05
N LEU A 136 1.08 -5.34 -16.62
CA LEU A 136 -0.05 -4.41 -16.68
C LEU A 136 0.23 -3.20 -17.58
N VAL A 137 1.26 -3.24 -18.42
CA VAL A 137 1.67 -2.08 -19.25
C VAL A 137 0.53 -1.59 -20.15
N ASP A 138 -0.29 -2.51 -20.65
CA ASP A 138 -1.40 -2.22 -21.57
C ASP A 138 -2.72 -1.87 -20.86
N TYR A 139 -2.68 -1.73 -19.51
CA TYR A 139 -3.85 -1.44 -18.69
C TYR A 139 -3.64 -0.15 -17.90
N ASP A 140 -4.68 0.68 -17.81
CA ASP A 140 -4.69 1.84 -16.92
C ASP A 140 -5.02 1.42 -15.48
N LEU A 141 -4.03 0.81 -14.82
CA LEU A 141 -4.14 0.30 -13.45
C LEU A 141 -3.08 0.92 -12.53
N GLU A 142 -2.78 2.20 -12.70
CA GLU A 142 -1.90 2.88 -11.76
C GLU A 142 -2.51 2.89 -10.35
N GLY A 143 -1.71 2.50 -9.34
CA GLY A 143 -2.14 2.52 -7.94
C GLY A 143 -3.04 1.36 -7.52
N TYR A 144 -3.03 0.22 -8.22
CA TYR A 144 -3.74 -0.98 -7.77
C TYR A 144 -3.26 -1.45 -6.39
N ASN A 145 -4.13 -2.14 -5.65
CA ASN A 145 -3.81 -2.68 -4.33
C ASN A 145 -2.71 -3.75 -4.43
N LYS A 146 -1.56 -3.48 -3.83
CA LYS A 146 -0.34 -4.32 -3.87
C LYS A 146 -0.50 -5.71 -3.26
N PHE A 147 -1.58 -5.96 -2.52
CA PHE A 147 -1.85 -7.25 -1.90
C PHE A 147 -2.70 -8.19 -2.76
N ILE A 148 -3.26 -7.71 -3.87
CA ILE A 148 -4.06 -8.53 -4.80
C ILE A 148 -3.33 -9.81 -5.23
N PRO A 149 -2.03 -9.81 -5.64
CA PRO A 149 -1.36 -11.04 -6.02
C PRO A 149 -1.31 -12.08 -4.90
N TYR A 150 -1.19 -11.66 -3.65
CA TYR A 150 -1.15 -12.57 -2.50
C TYR A 150 -2.54 -13.10 -2.10
N HIS A 151 -3.59 -12.34 -2.38
CA HIS A 151 -4.97 -12.80 -2.24
C HIS A 151 -5.32 -13.87 -3.29
N LEU A 152 -4.87 -13.67 -4.52
CA LEU A 152 -5.09 -14.63 -5.62
C LEU A 152 -4.20 -15.87 -5.54
N PHE A 153 -2.98 -15.73 -5.03
CA PHE A 153 -1.98 -16.77 -4.91
C PHE A 153 -1.41 -16.83 -3.48
N PRO A 154 -2.18 -17.30 -2.50
CA PRO A 154 -1.81 -17.23 -1.07
C PRO A 154 -0.55 -18.02 -0.71
N ALA A 155 -0.21 -19.06 -1.48
CA ALA A 155 1.01 -19.84 -1.30
C ALA A 155 2.28 -19.16 -1.90
N SER A 156 2.14 -18.04 -2.58
CA SER A 156 3.29 -17.33 -3.15
C SER A 156 4.14 -16.66 -2.07
N VAL A 157 5.44 -16.53 -2.37
CA VAL A 157 6.42 -15.86 -1.49
C VAL A 157 6.71 -14.45 -1.99
N TYR A 158 6.73 -14.27 -3.32
CA TYR A 158 7.05 -13.00 -3.95
C TYR A 158 6.05 -12.63 -5.05
N SER A 159 5.99 -11.35 -5.36
CA SER A 159 5.34 -10.83 -6.56
C SER A 159 6.27 -9.89 -7.31
N VAL A 160 6.26 -9.98 -8.63
CA VAL A 160 6.96 -9.07 -9.56
C VAL A 160 5.93 -8.58 -10.57
N SER A 161 5.87 -7.28 -10.79
CA SER A 161 4.95 -6.72 -11.77
C SER A 161 5.62 -5.63 -12.61
N VAL A 162 5.17 -5.51 -13.86
CA VAL A 162 5.48 -4.37 -14.73
C VAL A 162 4.21 -3.56 -14.91
N SER A 163 4.30 -2.26 -14.74
CA SER A 163 3.18 -1.32 -14.94
C SER A 163 3.65 -0.04 -15.60
N LYS A 164 2.75 0.67 -16.25
CA LYS A 164 3.01 1.95 -16.89
C LYS A 164 2.04 3.00 -16.36
N SER A 165 2.54 4.19 -16.12
CA SER A 165 1.76 5.37 -15.76
C SER A 165 1.98 6.47 -16.80
N SER A 166 1.37 7.64 -16.58
CA SER A 166 1.54 8.81 -17.46
C SER A 166 2.97 9.37 -17.48
N PHE A 167 3.82 9.01 -16.51
CA PHE A 167 5.16 9.61 -16.36
C PHE A 167 6.31 8.59 -16.25
N ARG A 168 6.03 7.28 -16.13
CA ARG A 168 7.08 6.24 -16.04
C ARG A 168 6.56 4.85 -16.34
N THR A 169 7.48 3.95 -16.71
CA THR A 169 7.31 2.50 -16.60
C THR A 169 7.96 2.05 -15.28
N LYS A 170 7.35 1.10 -14.58
CA LYS A 170 7.77 0.69 -13.25
C LYS A 170 7.79 -0.83 -13.13
N VAL A 171 8.86 -1.37 -12.58
CA VAL A 171 8.91 -2.74 -12.03
C VAL A 171 8.69 -2.63 -10.53
N SER A 172 7.71 -3.37 -10.00
CA SER A 172 7.45 -3.47 -8.56
C SER A 172 7.74 -4.89 -8.09
N VAL A 173 8.43 -5.00 -6.97
CA VAL A 173 8.80 -6.28 -6.36
C VAL A 173 8.34 -6.27 -4.91
N GLY A 174 7.64 -7.32 -4.48
CA GLY A 174 7.12 -7.43 -3.13
C GLY A 174 7.25 -8.84 -2.56
N SER A 175 7.28 -8.95 -1.24
CA SER A 175 7.15 -10.23 -0.54
C SER A 175 5.78 -10.35 0.10
N ASN A 176 5.23 -11.56 0.10
CA ASN A 176 3.97 -11.88 0.74
C ASN A 176 4.13 -11.88 2.27
N PRO A 177 3.46 -10.97 3.00
CA PRO A 177 3.54 -10.94 4.47
C PRO A 177 3.00 -12.21 5.13
N TRP A 178 2.13 -12.94 4.45
CA TRP A 178 1.45 -14.16 4.94
C TRP A 178 1.97 -15.44 4.29
N ALA A 179 3.15 -15.37 3.64
CA ALA A 179 3.73 -16.52 2.97
C ALA A 179 3.96 -17.68 3.96
N PRO A 180 3.70 -18.93 3.55
CA PRO A 180 3.97 -20.10 4.38
C PRO A 180 5.47 -20.32 4.61
N VAL A 181 6.31 -19.71 3.77
CA VAL A 181 7.78 -19.79 3.83
C VAL A 181 8.35 -18.38 3.95
N GLN A 182 9.33 -18.20 4.83
CA GLN A 182 9.98 -16.90 5.02
C GLN A 182 10.73 -16.46 3.76
N PRO A 183 10.50 -15.22 3.27
CA PRO A 183 11.25 -14.66 2.15
C PRO A 183 12.74 -14.57 2.47
N ARG A 184 13.58 -15.07 1.57
CA ARG A 184 15.05 -15.15 1.75
C ARG A 184 15.79 -13.95 1.18
N HIS A 185 15.21 -13.28 0.17
CA HIS A 185 15.87 -12.20 -0.57
C HIS A 185 15.59 -10.83 0.05
N ASN A 186 16.60 -9.96 0.03
CA ASN A 186 16.44 -8.53 0.29
C ASN A 186 16.07 -7.84 -1.02
N LEU A 187 14.81 -7.43 -1.15
CA LEU A 187 14.28 -6.87 -2.39
C LEU A 187 14.85 -5.48 -2.71
N ALA A 188 15.23 -4.70 -1.69
CA ALA A 188 15.91 -3.42 -1.92
C ALA A 188 17.24 -3.65 -2.65
N THR A 189 18.07 -4.58 -2.16
CA THR A 189 19.38 -4.90 -2.77
C THR A 189 19.24 -5.40 -4.21
N ILE A 190 18.19 -6.16 -4.51
CA ILE A 190 17.88 -6.58 -5.88
C ILE A 190 17.55 -5.36 -6.74
N CYS A 191 16.63 -4.50 -6.29
CA CYS A 191 16.22 -3.32 -7.05
C CYS A 191 17.35 -2.30 -7.24
N GLU A 192 18.24 -2.12 -6.27
CA GLU A 192 19.38 -1.21 -6.31
C GLU A 192 20.34 -1.54 -7.46
N ARG A 193 20.52 -2.81 -7.81
CA ARG A 193 21.35 -3.24 -8.96
C ARG A 193 20.86 -2.70 -10.31
N TYR A 194 19.57 -2.35 -10.37
CA TYR A 194 18.91 -1.81 -11.57
C TYR A 194 18.57 -0.32 -11.42
N GLY A 195 19.19 0.39 -10.46
CA GLY A 195 18.96 1.81 -10.24
C GLY A 195 17.65 2.14 -9.50
N GLY A 196 17.02 1.13 -8.90
CA GLY A 196 15.85 1.28 -8.05
C GLY A 196 16.18 1.38 -6.56
N GLY A 197 15.23 1.03 -5.71
CA GLY A 197 15.40 1.01 -4.26
C GLY A 197 14.18 0.45 -3.54
N GLY A 198 14.21 0.54 -2.20
CA GLY A 198 13.10 0.05 -1.38
C GLY A 198 13.54 -0.32 0.03
N HIS A 199 12.86 -1.33 0.57
CA HIS A 199 13.16 -1.98 1.84
C HIS A 199 13.33 -3.49 1.64
N ALA A 200 13.78 -4.21 2.64
CA ALA A 200 14.04 -5.65 2.54
C ALA A 200 12.85 -6.46 2.00
N ARG A 201 11.62 -6.00 2.21
CA ARG A 201 10.37 -6.71 1.84
C ARG A 201 9.66 -6.13 0.61
N VAL A 202 10.07 -4.96 0.12
CA VAL A 202 9.43 -4.30 -1.03
C VAL A 202 10.44 -3.42 -1.74
N GLY A 203 10.43 -3.46 -3.07
CA GLY A 203 11.28 -2.60 -3.90
C GLY A 203 10.59 -2.19 -5.19
N ALA A 204 11.15 -1.18 -5.83
CA ALA A 204 10.69 -0.72 -7.13
C ALA A 204 11.84 -0.14 -7.96
N ILE A 205 11.70 -0.26 -9.28
CA ILE A 205 12.61 0.31 -10.26
C ILE A 205 11.78 1.17 -11.20
N SER A 206 12.20 2.40 -11.44
CA SER A 206 11.54 3.32 -12.36
C SER A 206 12.34 3.44 -13.65
N PHE A 207 11.65 3.33 -14.78
CA PHE A 207 12.19 3.47 -16.12
C PHE A 207 11.48 4.62 -16.86
N GLY A 208 12.07 5.11 -17.92
CA GLY A 208 11.40 6.04 -18.84
C GLY A 208 10.14 5.45 -19.46
N LEU A 209 9.27 6.31 -19.98
CA LEU A 209 8.00 5.88 -20.60
C LEU A 209 8.18 4.90 -21.76
N ASP A 210 9.26 5.05 -22.52
CA ASP A 210 9.56 4.26 -23.72
C ASP A 210 10.41 3.02 -23.43
N ALA A 211 10.85 2.85 -22.18
CA ALA A 211 11.72 1.75 -21.76
C ALA A 211 10.93 0.48 -21.30
N VAL A 212 9.78 0.23 -21.90
CA VAL A 212 8.89 -0.90 -21.55
C VAL A 212 9.60 -2.24 -21.68
N GLU A 213 10.28 -2.49 -22.80
CA GLU A 213 10.97 -3.77 -23.05
C GLU A 213 12.17 -3.96 -22.09
N GLN A 214 12.86 -2.89 -21.74
CA GLN A 214 13.90 -2.94 -20.71
C GLN A 214 13.31 -3.30 -19.35
N ALA A 215 12.19 -2.68 -18.95
CA ALA A 215 11.50 -3.00 -17.69
C ALA A 215 11.02 -4.47 -17.66
N ARG A 216 10.47 -4.97 -18.78
CA ARG A 216 10.09 -6.38 -18.95
C ARG A 216 11.28 -7.34 -18.82
N ALA A 217 12.42 -7.00 -19.44
CA ALA A 217 13.64 -7.79 -19.34
C ALA A 217 14.17 -7.87 -17.91
N VAL A 218 14.25 -6.73 -17.23
CA VAL A 218 14.66 -6.66 -15.81
C VAL A 218 13.68 -7.43 -14.92
N ALA A 219 12.37 -7.29 -15.12
CA ALA A 219 11.39 -8.04 -14.36
C ALA A 219 11.55 -9.55 -14.50
N ARG A 220 11.82 -10.07 -15.72
CA ARG A 220 12.11 -11.50 -15.95
C ARG A 220 13.37 -11.96 -15.22
N GLN A 221 14.46 -11.20 -15.25
CA GLN A 221 15.68 -11.52 -14.53
C GLN A 221 15.44 -11.60 -13.00
N ILE A 222 14.65 -10.67 -12.47
CA ILE A 222 14.28 -10.68 -11.04
C ILE A 222 13.43 -11.91 -10.71
N VAL A 223 12.47 -12.28 -11.55
CA VAL A 223 11.66 -13.50 -11.37
C VAL A 223 12.56 -14.73 -11.33
N GLU A 224 13.48 -14.90 -12.29
CA GLU A 224 14.41 -16.03 -12.35
C GLU A 224 15.32 -16.12 -11.11
N GLU A 225 15.72 -14.97 -10.56
CA GLU A 225 16.52 -14.92 -9.32
C GLU A 225 15.70 -15.34 -8.10
N LEU A 226 14.45 -14.83 -7.99
CA LEU A 226 13.57 -15.12 -6.84
C LEU A 226 13.03 -16.56 -6.81
N GLN A 227 13.12 -17.27 -7.93
CA GLN A 227 12.70 -18.67 -8.07
C GLN A 227 13.76 -19.70 -7.62
N LYS A 228 15.01 -19.25 -7.36
CA LYS A 228 16.14 -20.04 -6.89
C LYS A 228 16.16 -20.14 -5.36
#